data_9cb639714dd533673b58e8b35264ea53
#
_entry.id   9cb639714dd533673b58e8b35264ea53
#
_cell.length_a   1.000
_cell.length_b   1.000
_cell.length_c   1.000
_cell.angle_alpha   90.00
_cell.angle_beta   90.00
_cell.angle_gamma   90.00
#
_symmetry.space_group_name_H-M   'P 1'
#
loop_
_entity.id
_entity.type
_entity.pdbx_description
1 polymer ?
#
loop_
_entity_poly.entity_id
_entity_poly.type
_entity_poly.pdbx_seq_one_letter_code
_entity_poly.pdbx_strand_id
1 'polypeptide(L)'
;MENAYSKAGVNVEAGYEVVERIQKHSQKTQRTGTLGMLGGFGGCFDLSSYKLKEPVLVSGTDGVGTKLLLAIEEQKHETIGIDCVAMCVKDRKSVV
;
A
#
# COMPACT_ATOMS: atom_id res chain seq x y z
N MET A 1 -11.57 22.77 14.86
CA MET A 1 -10.44 23.71 14.90
C MET A 1 -9.48 23.40 13.76
N GLU A 2 -9.16 24.38 12.98
CA GLU A 2 -8.25 24.21 11.86
C GLU A 2 -6.80 24.14 12.36
N ASN A 3 -6.05 23.12 11.95
CA ASN A 3 -4.63 22.94 12.31
C ASN A 3 -3.73 23.11 11.09
N ALA A 4 -2.41 23.01 11.27
CA ALA A 4 -1.45 23.18 10.19
C ALA A 4 -1.66 22.18 9.05
N TYR A 5 -2.05 20.94 9.35
CA TYR A 5 -2.31 19.91 8.34
C TYR A 5 -3.55 20.24 7.52
N SER A 6 -4.64 20.67 8.17
CA SER A 6 -5.87 21.09 7.49
C SER A 6 -5.62 22.25 6.54
N LYS A 7 -4.82 23.23 6.97
CA LYS A 7 -4.43 24.39 6.15
C LYS A 7 -3.63 23.97 4.90
N ALA A 8 -2.86 22.92 5.00
CA ALA A 8 -2.11 22.35 3.89
C ALA A 8 -2.94 21.38 3.01
N GLY A 9 -4.23 21.24 3.28
CA GLY A 9 -5.10 20.34 2.54
C GLY A 9 -5.05 18.89 3.00
N VAL A 10 -4.48 18.63 4.18
CA VAL A 10 -4.34 17.27 4.72
C VAL A 10 -5.40 17.04 5.80
N ASN A 11 -6.25 16.03 5.59
CA ASN A 11 -7.23 15.59 6.59
C ASN A 11 -6.67 14.40 7.36
N VAL A 12 -6.12 14.67 8.54
CA VAL A 12 -5.47 13.65 9.40
C VAL A 12 -6.48 12.61 9.88
N GLU A 13 -7.69 13.03 10.24
CA GLU A 13 -8.73 12.12 10.73
C GLU A 13 -9.19 11.15 9.64
N ALA A 14 -9.34 11.62 8.41
CA ALA A 14 -9.64 10.76 7.26
C ALA A 14 -8.53 9.73 7.06
N GLY A 15 -7.28 10.10 7.26
CA GLY A 15 -6.14 9.19 7.21
C GLY A 15 -6.25 8.07 8.25
N TYR A 16 -6.59 8.41 9.47
CA TYR A 16 -6.81 7.42 10.54
C TYR A 16 -7.97 6.48 10.22
N GLU A 17 -9.05 7.00 9.69
CA GLU A 17 -10.20 6.20 9.27
C GLU A 17 -9.82 5.20 8.16
N VAL A 18 -9.03 5.62 7.19
CA VAL A 18 -8.52 4.73 6.13
C VAL A 18 -7.72 3.58 6.74
N VAL A 19 -6.79 3.88 7.65
CA VAL A 19 -5.97 2.86 8.31
C VAL A 19 -6.86 1.85 9.04
N GLU A 20 -7.86 2.31 9.77
CA GLU A 20 -8.79 1.44 10.48
C GLU A 20 -9.55 0.51 9.50
N ARG A 21 -10.07 1.08 8.42
CA ARG A 21 -10.86 0.33 7.43
C ARG A 21 -10.04 -0.74 6.71
N ILE A 22 -8.77 -0.49 6.43
CA ILE A 22 -7.93 -1.43 5.69
C ILE A 22 -7.28 -2.50 6.56
N GLN A 23 -7.32 -2.39 7.88
CA GLN A 23 -6.69 -3.36 8.78
C GLN A 23 -7.14 -4.79 8.52
N LYS A 24 -8.44 -5.01 8.39
CA LYS A 24 -8.99 -6.35 8.11
C LYS A 24 -8.57 -6.90 6.75
N HIS A 25 -8.37 -6.03 5.77
CA HIS A 25 -7.88 -6.42 4.45
C HIS A 25 -6.39 -6.76 4.52
N SER A 26 -5.62 -5.96 5.24
CA SER A 26 -4.21 -6.21 5.49
C SER A 26 -3.99 -7.56 6.19
N GLN A 27 -4.80 -7.88 7.18
CA GLN A 27 -4.72 -9.17 7.89
C GLN A 27 -4.89 -10.36 6.95
N LYS A 28 -5.75 -10.24 5.94
CA LYS A 28 -5.98 -11.31 4.95
C LYS A 28 -4.79 -11.54 4.03
N THR A 29 -3.90 -10.58 3.90
CA THR A 29 -2.73 -10.67 3.03
C THR A 29 -1.45 -11.08 3.76
N GLN A 30 -1.53 -11.27 5.07
CA GLN A 30 -0.38 -11.70 5.86
C GLN A 30 0.06 -13.10 5.48
N ARG A 31 1.36 -13.32 5.55
CA ARG A 31 1.97 -14.61 5.26
C ARG A 31 3.16 -14.85 6.19
N THR A 32 3.74 -16.04 6.13
CA THR A 32 4.93 -16.37 6.92
C THR A 32 6.03 -15.34 6.69
N GLY A 33 6.51 -14.75 7.76
CA GLY A 33 7.52 -13.69 7.70
C GLY A 33 6.96 -12.29 7.93
N THR A 34 5.65 -12.08 7.78
CA THR A 34 5.05 -10.78 8.06
C THR A 34 5.22 -10.42 9.52
N LEU A 35 5.85 -9.29 9.81
CA LEU A 35 6.07 -8.77 11.16
C LEU A 35 5.41 -7.41 11.32
N GLY A 36 4.83 -7.21 12.51
CA GLY A 36 4.21 -5.94 12.87
C GLY A 36 2.79 -5.78 12.39
N MET A 37 2.23 -4.64 12.72
CA MET A 37 0.87 -4.27 12.40
C MET A 37 0.86 -3.03 11.51
N LEU A 38 -0.23 -2.84 10.80
CA LEU A 38 -0.46 -1.65 9.99
C LEU A 38 -0.45 -0.41 10.90
N GLY A 39 0.21 0.66 10.45
CA GLY A 39 0.25 1.94 11.16
C GLY A 39 1.62 2.32 11.70
N GLY A 40 2.63 1.48 11.56
CA GLY A 40 4.01 1.83 11.88
C GLY A 40 4.70 2.60 10.76
N PHE A 41 5.87 3.17 11.06
CA PHE A 41 6.67 3.91 10.08
C PHE A 41 7.33 3.03 9.03
N GLY A 42 7.51 1.75 9.31
CA GLY A 42 8.14 0.83 8.38
C GLY A 42 7.53 -0.55 8.47
N GLY A 43 7.72 -1.31 7.42
CA GLY A 43 7.32 -2.70 7.36
C GLY A 43 8.54 -3.61 7.53
N CYS A 44 8.38 -4.66 8.31
CA CYS A 44 9.40 -5.68 8.47
C CYS A 44 8.89 -7.01 7.92
N PHE A 45 9.78 -7.75 7.29
CA PHE A 45 9.48 -9.08 6.78
C PHE A 45 10.65 -10.01 7.09
N ASP A 46 10.37 -11.10 7.79
CA ASP A 46 11.37 -12.06 8.20
C ASP A 46 11.54 -13.14 7.12
N LEU A 47 12.73 -13.19 6.53
CA LEU A 47 13.07 -14.15 5.49
C LEU A 47 13.63 -15.46 6.03
N SER A 48 13.85 -15.59 7.34
CA SER A 48 14.59 -16.71 7.92
C SER A 48 13.95 -18.07 7.66
N SER A 49 12.62 -18.14 7.56
CA SER A 49 11.90 -19.39 7.34
C SER A 49 11.89 -19.85 5.86
N TYR A 50 12.35 -19.03 4.94
CA TYR A 50 12.30 -19.35 3.51
C TYR A 50 13.52 -20.11 2.98
N LYS A 51 14.58 -20.23 3.76
CA LYS A 51 15.80 -21.00 3.42
C LYS A 51 16.38 -20.63 2.04
N LEU A 52 16.46 -19.34 1.76
CA LEU A 52 16.96 -18.81 0.51
C LEU A 52 18.50 -18.72 0.55
N LYS A 53 19.16 -18.97 -0.58
CA LYS A 53 20.63 -18.90 -0.65
C LYS A 53 21.12 -17.46 -0.74
N GLU A 54 20.63 -16.72 -1.71
CA GLU A 54 21.07 -15.35 -1.97
C GLU A 54 19.84 -14.48 -2.26
N PRO A 55 19.03 -14.19 -1.22
CA PRO A 55 17.78 -13.49 -1.43
C PRO A 55 18.00 -12.02 -1.77
N VAL A 56 17.23 -11.52 -2.72
CA VAL A 56 17.11 -10.10 -3.04
C VAL A 56 15.67 -9.68 -2.83
N LEU A 57 15.47 -8.70 -1.96
CA LEU A 57 14.15 -8.10 -1.78
C LEU A 57 13.95 -6.99 -2.81
N VAL A 58 12.83 -7.06 -3.50
CA VAL A 58 12.41 -6.00 -4.42
C VAL A 58 11.06 -5.48 -3.93
N SER A 59 11.01 -4.20 -3.61
CA SER A 59 9.76 -3.54 -3.23
C SER A 59 9.47 -2.39 -4.18
N GLY A 60 8.21 -2.12 -4.40
CA GLY A 60 7.80 -1.01 -5.23
C GLY A 60 6.42 -0.53 -4.85
N THR A 61 6.21 0.76 -4.99
CA THR A 61 4.91 1.38 -4.77
C THR A 61 4.60 2.30 -5.94
N ASP A 62 3.33 2.43 -6.24
CA ASP A 62 2.87 3.32 -7.30
C ASP A 62 1.44 3.74 -7.04
N GLY A 63 1.10 4.93 -7.48
CA GLY A 63 -0.24 5.50 -7.33
C GLY A 63 -1.07 5.49 -8.62
N VAL A 64 -0.68 4.75 -9.64
CA VAL A 64 -1.29 4.63 -10.98
C VAL A 64 -1.33 5.94 -11.81
N GLY A 65 -0.61 6.97 -11.37
CA GLY A 65 -0.47 8.22 -12.12
C GLY A 65 -1.79 8.93 -12.40
N THR A 66 -1.94 9.45 -13.61
CA THR A 66 -3.12 10.21 -14.03
C THR A 66 -4.41 9.38 -14.08
N LYS A 67 -4.32 8.08 -14.12
CA LYS A 67 -5.49 7.18 -14.07
C LYS A 67 -6.30 7.38 -12.79
N LEU A 68 -5.63 7.72 -11.69
CA LEU A 68 -6.31 8.03 -10.43
C LEU A 68 -7.20 9.27 -10.56
N LEU A 69 -6.74 10.30 -11.28
CA LEU A 69 -7.54 11.49 -11.54
C LEU A 69 -8.82 11.14 -12.30
N LEU A 70 -8.68 10.30 -13.32
CA LEU A 70 -9.83 9.84 -14.11
C LEU A 70 -10.82 9.06 -13.23
N ALA A 71 -10.33 8.19 -12.35
CA ALA A 71 -11.18 7.46 -11.41
C ALA A 71 -11.96 8.40 -10.49
N ILE A 72 -11.32 9.47 -10.03
CA ILE A 72 -11.94 10.49 -9.18
C ILE A 72 -13.01 11.24 -9.96
N GLU A 73 -12.72 11.70 -11.17
CA GLU A 73 -13.65 12.44 -12.01
C GLU A 73 -14.90 11.63 -12.36
N GLU A 74 -14.70 10.36 -12.69
CA GLU A 74 -15.78 9.45 -13.05
C GLU A 74 -16.46 8.80 -11.85
N GLN A 75 -15.98 9.05 -10.63
CA GLN A 75 -16.46 8.45 -9.39
C GLN A 75 -16.47 6.91 -9.44
N LYS A 76 -15.44 6.32 -10.07
CA LYS A 76 -15.28 4.86 -10.20
C LYS A 76 -14.03 4.42 -9.48
N HIS A 77 -14.19 3.94 -8.26
CA HIS A 77 -13.07 3.60 -7.37
C HIS A 77 -12.86 2.09 -7.20
N GLU A 78 -13.78 1.26 -7.68
CA GLU A 78 -13.82 -0.17 -7.38
C GLU A 78 -12.65 -0.95 -7.95
N THR A 79 -12.10 -0.52 -9.08
CA THR A 79 -11.07 -1.27 -9.80
C THR A 79 -9.70 -0.63 -9.79
N ILE A 80 -9.58 0.62 -9.34
CA ILE A 80 -8.29 1.34 -9.42
C ILE A 80 -7.20 0.68 -8.56
N GLY A 81 -7.58 0.05 -7.45
CA GLY A 81 -6.64 -0.69 -6.60
C GLY A 81 -6.07 -1.91 -7.29
N ILE A 82 -6.84 -2.56 -8.15
CA ILE A 82 -6.37 -3.70 -8.95
C ILE A 82 -5.27 -3.24 -9.91
N ASP A 83 -5.47 -2.12 -10.58
CA ASP A 83 -4.47 -1.52 -11.47
C ASP A 83 -3.19 -1.17 -10.72
N CYS A 84 -3.32 -0.59 -9.53
CA CYS A 84 -2.20 -0.20 -8.69
C CYS A 84 -1.32 -1.40 -8.33
N VAL A 85 -1.91 -2.47 -7.83
CA VAL A 85 -1.19 -3.69 -7.44
C VAL A 85 -0.62 -4.39 -8.67
N ALA A 86 -1.40 -4.51 -9.73
CA ALA A 86 -0.98 -5.17 -10.96
C ALA A 86 0.23 -4.48 -11.60
N MET A 87 0.25 -3.16 -11.59
CA MET A 87 1.36 -2.38 -12.13
C MET A 87 2.64 -2.65 -11.35
N CYS A 88 2.61 -2.60 -10.03
CA CYS A 88 3.76 -2.84 -9.17
C CYS A 88 4.31 -4.27 -9.33
N VAL A 89 3.43 -5.27 -9.31
CA VAL A 89 3.82 -6.68 -9.42
C VAL A 89 4.37 -7.00 -10.81
N LYS A 90 3.71 -6.53 -11.84
CA LYS A 90 4.11 -6.81 -13.23
C LYS A 90 5.45 -6.19 -13.55
N ASP A 91 5.69 -4.97 -13.11
CA ASP A 91 6.97 -4.29 -13.30
C ASP A 91 8.12 -5.06 -12.61
N ARG A 92 7.92 -5.49 -11.38
CA ARG A 92 8.92 -6.28 -10.65
C ARG A 92 9.18 -7.63 -11.32
N LYS A 93 8.17 -8.26 -11.84
CA LYS A 93 8.30 -9.54 -12.55
C LYS A 93 9.11 -9.42 -13.83
N SER A 94 9.05 -8.29 -14.52
CA SER A 94 9.80 -8.07 -15.76
C SER A 94 11.31 -7.89 -15.53
N VAL A 95 11.73 -7.62 -14.30
CA VAL A 95 13.15 -7.47 -13.93
C VAL A 95 13.79 -8.83 -13.60
N VAL A 96 13.00 -9.80 -13.28
CA VAL A 96 13.41 -11.16 -12.94
C VAL A 96 13.35 -12.05 -14.17
#